data_58c89c7b02d373b36832c98a6da991e8
#
_entry.id   58c89c7b02d373b36832c98a6da991e8
#
_cell.length_a   1.000
_cell.length_b   1.000
_cell.length_c   1.000
_cell.angle_alpha   90.00
_cell.angle_beta   90.00
_cell.angle_gamma   90.00
#
_symmetry.space_group_name_H-M   'P 1'
#
loop_
_entity.id
_entity.type
_entity.pdbx_description
1 polymer ?
#
loop_
_entity_poly.entity_id
_entity_poly.type
_entity_poly.pdbx_seq_one_letter_code
_entity_poly.pdbx_strand_id
1 'polypeptide(L)'
;MMIRAYQEIYLNSAQAMLGDAFDYAINICHYTGEDFVKMFVVSPISKRIENGEPTYLKGKSGIEVLIDIVYETTGKIINVSPIERFSRSPEYWIGWALAYYQWYSCRSFGEILQVISFTDLQNMYYTLHEADISKFADVLDMRMREHFVDTRLKHYRAINSMSQSELAK
;
A
#
# COMPACT_ATOMS: atom_id res chain seq x y z
N MET A 1 24.00 -0.01 8.05
CA MET A 1 23.39 0.20 6.70
C MET A 1 21.91 -0.11 6.76
N MET A 2 21.05 0.82 6.41
CA MET A 2 19.61 0.58 6.35
C MET A 2 19.26 -0.15 5.05
N ILE A 3 18.54 -1.27 5.17
CA ILE A 3 18.07 -2.04 4.02
C ILE A 3 16.75 -1.42 3.53
N ARG A 4 16.64 -1.23 2.22
CA ARG A 4 15.42 -0.80 1.54
C ARG A 4 15.00 -1.85 0.51
N ALA A 5 13.75 -1.82 0.10
CA ALA A 5 13.21 -2.86 -0.80
C ALA A 5 13.92 -2.87 -2.16
N TYR A 6 14.32 -1.72 -2.66
CA TYR A 6 15.05 -1.54 -3.91
C TYR A 6 15.84 -0.22 -3.90
N GLN A 7 16.62 0.02 -4.95
CA GLN A 7 17.47 1.22 -5.03
C GLN A 7 16.64 2.51 -5.02
N GLU A 8 17.08 3.48 -4.23
CA GLU A 8 16.38 4.76 -4.04
C GLU A 8 16.13 5.54 -5.34
N ILE A 9 16.98 5.35 -6.35
CA ILE A 9 16.81 5.99 -7.65
C ILE A 9 15.47 5.69 -8.31
N TYR A 10 14.83 4.55 -7.97
CA TYR A 10 13.53 4.16 -8.49
C TYR A 10 12.35 4.64 -7.65
N LEU A 11 12.60 5.16 -6.44
CA LEU A 11 11.54 5.48 -5.48
C LEU A 11 10.55 6.52 -6.02
N ASN A 12 11.04 7.63 -6.56
CA ASN A 12 10.17 8.68 -7.07
C ASN A 12 9.25 8.18 -8.19
N SER A 13 9.80 7.37 -9.11
CA SER A 13 8.99 6.78 -10.19
C SER A 13 7.96 5.80 -9.67
N ALA A 14 8.32 4.96 -8.70
CA ALA A 14 7.41 3.99 -8.09
C ALA A 14 6.28 4.70 -7.33
N GLN A 15 6.59 5.77 -6.60
CA GLN A 15 5.60 6.57 -5.89
C GLN A 15 4.61 7.23 -6.87
N ALA A 16 5.11 7.85 -7.92
CA ALA A 16 4.26 8.50 -8.93
C ALA A 16 3.38 7.47 -9.67
N MET A 17 3.95 6.34 -10.03
CA MET A 17 3.23 5.25 -10.69
C MET A 17 2.09 4.73 -9.81
N LEU A 18 2.37 4.39 -8.56
CA LEU A 18 1.35 3.84 -7.67
C LEU A 18 0.31 4.89 -7.27
N GLY A 19 0.73 6.15 -7.12
CA GLY A 19 -0.18 7.27 -6.93
C GLY A 19 -1.19 7.40 -8.08
N ASP A 20 -0.71 7.39 -9.31
CA ASP A 20 -1.57 7.43 -10.49
C ASP A 20 -2.49 6.21 -10.58
N ALA A 21 -1.96 5.01 -10.32
CA ALA A 21 -2.77 3.78 -10.36
C ALA A 21 -3.96 3.86 -9.39
N PHE A 22 -3.73 4.29 -8.16
CA PHE A 22 -4.82 4.47 -7.17
C PHE A 22 -5.80 5.55 -7.59
N ASP A 23 -5.29 6.70 -8.04
CA ASP A 23 -6.13 7.82 -8.47
C ASP A 23 -7.06 7.42 -9.62
N TYR A 24 -6.53 6.83 -10.67
CA TYR A 24 -7.31 6.40 -11.83
C TYR A 24 -8.27 5.26 -11.50
N ALA A 25 -7.86 4.32 -10.67
CA ALA A 25 -8.73 3.21 -10.26
C ALA A 25 -10.00 3.71 -9.57
N ILE A 26 -9.86 4.67 -8.67
CA ILE A 26 -10.97 5.12 -7.82
C ILE A 26 -11.75 6.26 -8.49
N ASN A 27 -11.06 7.27 -9.01
CA ASN A 27 -11.71 8.47 -9.52
C ASN A 27 -12.16 8.37 -10.99
N ILE A 28 -11.55 7.51 -11.78
CA ILE A 28 -11.88 7.33 -13.21
C ILE A 28 -12.61 6.03 -13.45
N CYS A 29 -12.11 4.91 -12.91
CA CYS A 29 -12.73 3.59 -13.09
C CYS A 29 -13.80 3.29 -12.04
N HIS A 30 -13.94 4.13 -11.03
CA HIS A 30 -14.98 4.04 -9.99
C HIS A 30 -14.94 2.77 -9.15
N TYR A 31 -13.78 2.16 -8.97
CA TYR A 31 -13.59 1.12 -7.97
C TYR A 31 -13.66 1.75 -6.57
N THR A 32 -14.21 1.01 -5.62
CA THR A 32 -14.07 1.43 -4.21
C THR A 32 -12.62 1.23 -3.78
N GLY A 33 -12.18 2.02 -2.79
CA GLY A 33 -10.82 1.89 -2.26
C GLY A 33 -10.53 0.49 -1.73
N GLU A 34 -11.48 -0.10 -1.00
CA GLU A 34 -11.36 -1.45 -0.45
C GLU A 34 -11.26 -2.52 -1.55
N ASP A 35 -12.07 -2.41 -2.59
CA ASP A 35 -12.03 -3.36 -3.70
C ASP A 35 -10.72 -3.26 -4.48
N PHE A 36 -10.27 -2.04 -4.75
CA PHE A 36 -9.01 -1.85 -5.47
C PHE A 36 -7.81 -2.35 -4.65
N VAL A 37 -7.78 -2.10 -3.35
CA VAL A 37 -6.74 -2.63 -2.45
C VAL A 37 -6.70 -4.15 -2.50
N LYS A 38 -7.84 -4.82 -2.44
CA LYS A 38 -7.92 -6.29 -2.55
C LYS A 38 -7.37 -6.78 -3.89
N MET A 39 -7.79 -6.15 -4.99
CA MET A 39 -7.30 -6.48 -6.33
C MET A 39 -5.78 -6.32 -6.40
N PHE A 40 -5.26 -5.21 -5.91
CA PHE A 40 -3.83 -4.91 -5.92
C PHE A 40 -3.02 -5.96 -5.15
N VAL A 41 -3.43 -6.27 -3.92
CA VAL A 41 -2.73 -7.23 -3.05
C VAL A 41 -2.75 -8.64 -3.63
N VAL A 42 -3.86 -9.07 -4.21
CA VAL A 42 -4.01 -10.41 -4.82
C VAL A 42 -3.24 -10.51 -6.13
N SER A 43 -3.09 -9.41 -6.86
CA SER A 43 -2.41 -9.41 -8.15
C SER A 43 -0.91 -9.75 -8.03
N PRO A 44 -0.32 -10.40 -9.05
CA PRO A 44 1.13 -10.60 -9.09
C PRO A 44 1.91 -9.29 -9.23
N ILE A 45 1.25 -8.21 -9.63
CA ILE A 45 1.86 -6.90 -9.83
C ILE A 45 2.43 -6.34 -8.53
N SER A 46 1.71 -6.48 -7.41
CA SER A 46 2.20 -6.03 -6.10
C SER A 46 3.53 -6.70 -5.73
N LYS A 47 3.65 -7.99 -6.00
CA LYS A 47 4.89 -8.75 -5.75
C LYS A 47 6.06 -8.28 -6.62
N ARG A 48 5.80 -7.95 -7.87
CA ARG A 48 6.82 -7.45 -8.78
C ARG A 48 7.33 -6.07 -8.35
N ILE A 49 6.46 -5.21 -7.87
CA ILE A 49 6.86 -3.92 -7.28
C ILE A 49 7.72 -4.15 -6.03
N GLU A 50 7.27 -5.02 -5.12
CA GLU A 50 7.99 -5.35 -3.90
C GLU A 50 9.39 -5.90 -4.18
N ASN A 51 9.53 -6.69 -5.24
CA ASN A 51 10.79 -7.30 -5.66
C ASN A 51 11.69 -6.32 -6.43
N GLY A 52 11.23 -5.09 -6.66
CA GLY A 52 12.05 -4.08 -7.31
C GLY A 52 12.22 -4.28 -8.81
N GLU A 53 11.24 -4.92 -9.49
CA GLU A 53 11.33 -5.10 -10.95
C GLU A 53 11.28 -3.76 -11.67
N PRO A 54 12.31 -3.40 -12.46
CA PRO A 54 12.39 -2.09 -13.12
C PRO A 54 11.20 -1.77 -14.04
N THR A 55 10.61 -2.78 -14.66
CA THR A 55 9.42 -2.63 -15.51
C THR A 55 8.28 -1.98 -14.75
N TYR A 56 8.05 -2.38 -13.51
CA TYR A 56 6.97 -1.86 -12.67
C TYR A 56 7.36 -0.65 -11.83
N LEU A 57 8.66 -0.43 -11.60
CA LEU A 57 9.11 0.75 -10.87
C LEU A 57 9.25 1.98 -11.76
N LYS A 58 9.62 1.80 -13.02
CA LYS A 58 9.92 2.91 -13.94
C LYS A 58 9.42 2.69 -15.36
N GLY A 59 9.28 1.45 -15.81
CA GLY A 59 8.99 1.11 -17.20
C GLY A 59 7.53 1.25 -17.62
N LYS A 60 6.59 1.29 -16.66
CA LYS A 60 5.15 1.41 -16.91
C LYS A 60 4.57 2.61 -16.19
N SER A 61 3.59 3.27 -16.82
CA SER A 61 2.79 4.31 -16.18
C SER A 61 1.81 3.72 -15.17
N GLY A 62 1.26 4.57 -14.29
CA GLY A 62 0.22 4.14 -13.36
C GLY A 62 -1.02 3.59 -14.05
N ILE A 63 -1.39 4.15 -15.19
CA ILE A 63 -2.52 3.65 -16.01
C ILE A 63 -2.23 2.23 -16.53
N GLU A 64 -1.04 2.00 -17.07
CA GLU A 64 -0.65 0.66 -17.56
C GLU A 64 -0.64 -0.37 -16.43
N VAL A 65 -0.14 0.01 -15.26
CA VAL A 65 -0.12 -0.85 -14.07
C VAL A 65 -1.55 -1.14 -13.60
N LEU A 66 -2.44 -0.15 -13.60
CA LEU A 66 -3.86 -0.34 -13.28
C LEU A 66 -4.51 -1.34 -14.24
N ILE A 67 -4.28 -1.20 -15.54
CA ILE A 67 -4.80 -2.12 -16.57
C ILE A 67 -4.31 -3.55 -16.27
N ASP A 68 -3.03 -3.72 -15.98
CA ASP A 68 -2.45 -5.03 -15.64
C ASP A 68 -3.10 -5.62 -14.36
N ILE A 69 -3.29 -4.83 -13.32
CA ILE A 69 -3.93 -5.28 -12.08
C ILE A 69 -5.35 -5.78 -12.34
N VAL A 70 -6.14 -5.02 -13.08
CA VAL A 70 -7.53 -5.39 -13.41
C VAL A 70 -7.55 -6.65 -14.25
N TYR A 71 -6.69 -6.75 -15.26
CA TYR A 71 -6.62 -7.94 -16.12
C TYR A 71 -6.23 -9.20 -15.33
N GLU A 72 -5.20 -9.12 -14.50
CA GLU A 72 -4.71 -10.27 -13.73
C GLU A 72 -5.71 -10.76 -12.67
N THR A 73 -6.57 -9.87 -12.18
CA THR A 73 -7.52 -10.22 -11.12
C THR A 73 -8.93 -10.53 -11.62
N THR A 74 -9.35 -9.95 -12.75
CA THR A 74 -10.72 -10.10 -13.25
C THR A 74 -10.81 -10.68 -14.66
N GLY A 75 -9.70 -10.73 -15.39
CA GLY A 75 -9.66 -11.09 -16.81
C GLY A 75 -10.23 -10.02 -17.74
N LYS A 76 -10.66 -8.89 -17.22
CA LYS A 76 -11.25 -7.80 -18.01
C LYS A 76 -10.16 -6.87 -18.55
N ILE A 77 -10.33 -6.45 -19.80
CA ILE A 77 -9.50 -5.42 -20.41
C ILE A 77 -10.25 -4.10 -20.27
N ILE A 78 -9.71 -3.18 -19.51
CA ILE A 78 -10.25 -1.82 -19.35
C ILE A 78 -9.53 -0.86 -20.29
N ASN A 79 -10.21 0.17 -20.73
CA ASN A 79 -9.66 1.22 -21.57
C ASN A 79 -9.64 2.52 -20.80
N VAL A 80 -8.46 3.02 -20.47
CA VAL A 80 -8.26 4.21 -19.66
C VAL A 80 -7.34 5.16 -20.40
N SER A 81 -7.78 6.40 -20.60
CA SER A 81 -6.99 7.45 -21.24
C SER A 81 -6.45 8.46 -20.23
N PRO A 82 -5.24 8.98 -20.41
CA PRO A 82 -4.72 10.03 -19.55
C PRO A 82 -5.62 11.26 -19.55
N ILE A 83 -5.83 11.84 -18.38
CA ILE A 83 -6.60 13.06 -18.19
C ILE A 83 -5.70 14.09 -17.50
N GLU A 84 -5.69 15.32 -18.00
CA GLU A 84 -5.00 16.42 -17.33
C GLU A 84 -5.69 16.74 -16.01
N ARG A 85 -4.89 16.83 -14.95
CA ARG A 85 -5.38 17.20 -13.62
C ARG A 85 -4.57 18.35 -13.06
N PHE A 86 -5.27 19.31 -12.50
CA PHE A 86 -4.64 20.50 -11.91
C PHE A 86 -4.16 20.26 -10.48
N SER A 87 -4.68 19.24 -9.81
CA SER A 87 -4.30 18.88 -8.44
C SER A 87 -4.31 17.36 -8.26
N ARG A 88 -3.51 16.90 -7.32
CA ARG A 88 -3.44 15.49 -6.96
C ARG A 88 -4.51 15.16 -5.93
N SER A 89 -5.21 14.03 -6.14
CA SER A 89 -6.28 13.58 -5.25
C SER A 89 -5.74 12.97 -3.96
N PRO A 90 -6.59 12.82 -2.92
CA PRO A 90 -6.24 12.02 -1.75
C PRO A 90 -5.82 10.58 -2.12
N GLU A 91 -6.45 10.00 -3.12
CA GLU A 91 -6.15 8.62 -3.59
C GLU A 91 -4.76 8.54 -4.22
N TYR A 92 -4.34 9.58 -4.94
CA TYR A 92 -2.95 9.68 -5.42
C TYR A 92 -1.98 9.65 -4.24
N TRP A 93 -2.24 10.47 -3.22
CA TRP A 93 -1.38 10.52 -2.04
C TRP A 93 -1.30 9.16 -1.35
N ILE A 94 -2.43 8.44 -1.25
CA ILE A 94 -2.47 7.11 -0.63
C ILE A 94 -1.54 6.14 -1.37
N GLY A 95 -1.64 6.05 -2.68
CA GLY A 95 -0.76 5.19 -3.49
C GLY A 95 0.71 5.61 -3.37
N TRP A 96 0.96 6.91 -3.43
CA TRP A 96 2.29 7.51 -3.30
C TRP A 96 2.92 7.20 -1.92
N ALA A 97 2.16 7.35 -0.85
CA ALA A 97 2.62 7.08 0.51
C ALA A 97 2.83 5.58 0.77
N LEU A 98 1.95 4.72 0.25
CA LEU A 98 2.11 3.26 0.35
C LEU A 98 3.36 2.77 -0.36
N ALA A 99 3.67 3.31 -1.54
CA ALA A 99 4.90 2.97 -2.26
C ALA A 99 6.14 3.35 -1.44
N TYR A 100 6.13 4.53 -0.82
CA TYR A 100 7.20 4.95 0.08
C TYR A 100 7.37 3.99 1.25
N TYR A 101 6.28 3.67 1.94
CA TYR A 101 6.36 2.84 3.15
C TYR A 101 6.78 1.41 2.81
N GLN A 102 6.33 0.85 1.71
CA GLN A 102 6.78 -0.47 1.26
C GLN A 102 8.30 -0.47 1.00
N TRP A 103 8.80 0.53 0.28
CA TRP A 103 10.22 0.70 0.03
C TRP A 103 11.02 0.87 1.33
N TYR A 104 10.53 1.72 2.22
CA TYR A 104 11.16 2.04 3.50
C TYR A 104 11.24 0.83 4.44
N SER A 105 10.15 0.10 4.58
CA SER A 105 10.00 -0.98 5.55
C SER A 105 10.39 -2.36 5.03
N CYS A 106 10.52 -2.54 3.74
CA CYS A 106 10.65 -3.84 3.06
C CYS A 106 9.49 -4.81 3.31
N ARG A 107 8.37 -4.34 3.88
CA ARG A 107 7.18 -5.16 4.10
C ARG A 107 6.42 -5.32 2.79
N SER A 108 5.69 -6.43 2.65
CA SER A 108 4.79 -6.59 1.51
C SER A 108 3.58 -5.66 1.63
N PHE A 109 2.98 -5.29 0.50
CA PHE A 109 1.71 -4.55 0.50
C PHE A 109 0.61 -5.31 1.23
N GLY A 110 0.60 -6.65 1.11
CA GLY A 110 -0.35 -7.50 1.85
C GLY A 110 -0.22 -7.35 3.36
N GLU A 111 1.00 -7.37 3.88
CA GLU A 111 1.25 -7.15 5.31
C GLU A 111 0.81 -5.75 5.75
N ILE A 112 1.15 -4.73 5.00
CA ILE A 112 0.81 -3.33 5.31
C ILE A 112 -0.71 -3.16 5.33
N LEU A 113 -1.39 -3.60 4.29
CA LEU A 113 -2.83 -3.40 4.11
C LEU A 113 -3.71 -4.35 4.94
N GLN A 114 -3.09 -5.34 5.58
CA GLN A 114 -3.74 -6.15 6.62
C GLN A 114 -3.87 -5.37 7.93
N VAL A 115 -2.93 -4.47 8.21
CA VAL A 115 -2.89 -3.70 9.46
C VAL A 115 -3.63 -2.38 9.34
N ILE A 116 -3.57 -1.75 8.18
CA ILE A 116 -4.19 -0.45 7.93
C ILE A 116 -5.22 -0.55 6.80
N SER A 117 -6.44 -0.07 7.06
CA SER A 117 -7.51 -0.06 6.06
C SER A 117 -7.39 1.13 5.10
N PHE A 118 -8.06 1.04 3.95
CA PHE A 118 -8.16 2.17 3.03
C PHE A 118 -8.82 3.39 3.69
N THR A 119 -9.84 3.17 4.52
CA THR A 119 -10.50 4.24 5.28
C THR A 119 -9.53 4.93 6.24
N ASP A 120 -8.66 4.17 6.92
CA ASP A 120 -7.61 4.74 7.78
C ASP A 120 -6.67 5.63 6.97
N LEU A 121 -6.28 5.19 5.78
CA LEU A 121 -5.40 5.94 4.88
C LEU A 121 -6.07 7.24 4.38
N GLN A 122 -7.37 7.19 4.08
CA GLN A 122 -8.14 8.39 3.73
C GLN A 122 -8.14 9.40 4.88
N ASN A 123 -8.35 8.95 6.10
CA ASN A 123 -8.33 9.81 7.28
C ASN A 123 -6.94 10.41 7.53
N MET A 124 -5.89 9.65 7.29
CA MET A 124 -4.51 10.13 7.43
C MET A 124 -4.16 11.22 6.41
N TYR A 125 -4.75 11.21 5.25
CA TYR A 125 -4.51 12.23 4.24
C TYR A 125 -4.71 13.64 4.81
N TYR A 126 -5.78 13.87 5.52
CA TYR A 126 -6.12 15.21 6.03
C TYR A 126 -5.09 15.77 7.01
N THR A 127 -4.38 14.92 7.72
CA THR A 127 -3.40 15.34 8.73
C THR A 127 -1.95 15.22 8.25
N LEU A 128 -1.67 14.37 7.27
CA LEU A 128 -0.30 14.00 6.91
C LEU A 128 0.11 14.38 5.49
N HIS A 129 -0.82 14.80 4.61
CA HIS A 129 -0.45 15.06 3.20
C HIS A 129 0.49 16.27 3.02
N GLU A 130 0.48 17.22 3.94
CA GLU A 130 1.39 18.36 3.94
C GLU A 130 2.62 18.15 4.83
N ALA A 131 2.64 17.08 5.61
CA ALA A 131 3.78 16.75 6.46
C ALA A 131 4.85 16.01 5.68
N ASP A 132 6.07 15.97 6.24
CA ASP A 132 7.12 15.12 5.70
C ASP A 132 6.68 13.66 5.73
N ILE A 133 6.98 12.91 4.66
CA ILE A 133 6.56 11.50 4.51
C ILE A 133 7.07 10.60 5.65
N SER A 134 8.14 11.00 6.32
CA SER A 134 8.64 10.28 7.50
C SER A 134 7.60 10.19 8.62
N LYS A 135 6.69 11.16 8.73
CA LYS A 135 5.61 11.12 9.72
C LYS A 135 4.62 10.00 9.44
N PHE A 136 4.30 9.78 8.17
CA PHE A 136 3.49 8.64 7.75
C PHE A 136 4.17 7.31 8.10
N ALA A 137 5.47 7.21 7.81
CA ALA A 137 6.25 6.01 8.15
C ALA A 137 6.26 5.76 9.66
N ASP A 138 6.43 6.80 10.48
CA ASP A 138 6.40 6.67 11.95
C ASP A 138 5.05 6.13 12.45
N VAL A 139 3.94 6.64 11.92
CA VAL A 139 2.60 6.18 12.29
C VAL A 139 2.40 4.72 11.91
N LEU A 140 2.79 4.33 10.70
CA LEU A 140 2.67 2.93 10.26
C LEU A 140 3.59 2.00 11.05
N ASP A 141 4.82 2.41 11.35
CA ASP A 141 5.73 1.61 12.18
C ASP A 141 5.13 1.34 13.56
N MET A 142 4.47 2.34 14.15
CA MET A 142 3.77 2.17 15.43
C MET A 142 2.64 1.15 15.33
N ARG A 143 1.77 1.28 14.33
CA ARG A 143 0.65 0.33 14.11
C ARG A 143 1.13 -1.08 13.81
N MET A 144 2.21 -1.22 13.06
CA MET A 144 2.81 -2.53 12.78
C MET A 144 3.32 -3.19 14.05
N ARG A 145 4.02 -2.44 14.90
CA ARG A 145 4.51 -2.98 16.19
C ARG A 145 3.37 -3.44 17.08
N GLU A 146 2.33 -2.64 17.23
CA GLU A 146 1.14 -2.97 18.03
C GLU A 146 0.46 -4.25 17.52
N HIS A 147 0.29 -4.36 16.21
CA HIS A 147 -0.32 -5.54 15.59
C HIS A 147 0.48 -6.82 15.86
N PHE A 148 1.81 -6.77 15.71
CA PHE A 148 2.65 -7.95 15.93
C PHE A 148 2.72 -8.35 17.39
N VAL A 149 2.72 -7.41 18.32
CA VAL A 149 2.65 -7.72 19.77
C VAL A 149 1.34 -8.43 20.09
N ASP A 150 0.21 -7.92 19.63
CA ASP A 150 -1.10 -8.54 19.85
C ASP A 150 -1.17 -9.96 19.27
N THR A 151 -0.66 -10.15 18.06
CA THR A 151 -0.61 -11.47 17.41
C THR A 151 0.26 -12.44 18.18
N ARG A 152 1.41 -12.02 18.68
CA ARG A 152 2.29 -12.85 19.52
C ARG A 152 1.59 -13.26 20.82
N LEU A 153 0.90 -12.36 21.48
CA LEU A 153 0.17 -12.68 22.70
C LEU A 153 -0.95 -13.69 22.46
N LYS A 154 -1.71 -13.53 21.37
CA LYS A 154 -2.75 -14.49 20.98
C LYS A 154 -2.18 -15.87 20.72
N HIS A 155 -1.06 -15.94 20.00
CA HIS A 155 -0.37 -17.19 19.70
C HIS A 155 0.16 -17.87 20.98
N TYR A 156 0.78 -17.08 21.86
CA TYR A 156 1.28 -17.57 23.14
C TYR A 156 0.15 -18.15 24.01
N ARG A 157 -0.99 -17.44 24.08
CA ARG A 157 -2.17 -17.93 24.83
C ARG A 157 -2.67 -19.26 24.27
N ALA A 158 -2.76 -19.37 22.94
CA ALA A 158 -3.22 -20.61 22.28
C ALA A 158 -2.30 -21.79 22.59
N ILE A 159 -0.97 -21.60 22.51
CA ILE A 159 0.03 -22.65 22.80
C ILE A 159 -0.05 -23.08 24.25
N ASN A 160 -0.18 -22.13 25.17
CA ASN A 160 -0.13 -22.42 26.61
C ASN A 160 -1.53 -22.67 27.22
N SER A 161 -2.58 -22.70 26.40
CA SER A 161 -3.99 -22.86 26.85
C SER A 161 -4.38 -21.89 27.96
N MET A 162 -3.83 -20.68 27.95
CA MET A 162 -4.10 -19.66 28.96
C MET A 162 -5.27 -18.76 28.57
N SER A 163 -6.12 -18.42 29.54
CA SER A 163 -7.15 -17.42 29.35
C SER A 163 -6.60 -15.99 29.48
N GLN A 164 -7.36 -15.00 28.97
CA GLN A 164 -6.98 -13.59 29.12
C GLN A 164 -6.92 -13.15 30.57
N SER A 165 -7.81 -13.68 31.42
CA SER A 165 -7.83 -13.38 32.85
C SER A 165 -6.60 -13.91 33.58
N GLU A 166 -6.06 -15.03 33.14
CA GLU A 166 -4.83 -15.61 33.71
C GLU A 166 -3.61 -14.76 33.36
N LEU A 167 -3.56 -14.18 32.15
CA LEU A 167 -2.46 -13.31 31.74
C LEU A 167 -2.52 -11.92 32.38
N ALA A 168 -3.67 -11.48 32.83
CA ALA A 168 -3.87 -10.18 33.48
C ALA A 168 -3.51 -10.17 34.97
N LYS A 169 -3.23 -11.33 35.58
CA LYS A 169 -2.85 -11.44 36.99
C LYS A 169 -1.41 -11.08 37.28
#